data_e6fb7afc22d4ccbb0b2882392f05ad53
#
_entry.id   e6fb7afc22d4ccbb0b2882392f05ad53
#
_cell.length_a   1.000
_cell.length_b   1.000
_cell.length_c   1.000
_cell.angle_alpha   90.00
_cell.angle_beta   90.00
_cell.angle_gamma   90.00
#
_symmetry.space_group_name_H-M   'P 1'
#
loop_
_entity.id
_entity.type
_entity.pdbx_description
1 polymer ?
#
loop_
_entity_poly.entity_id
_entity_poly.type
_entity_poly.pdbx_seq_one_letter_code
_entity_poly.pdbx_strand_id
1 'polypeptide(L)'
;MKRNIIIFTTIGIIFLILAFSFNHTFARSYHHTFTKTTDLSKENIGGLFVDDDFYSEEITKTYMEKTEQSRNVKGYDYFELKKGIELAVNETGEITRFIITDSNIETIKGIKISDKREEVIKAYGKNHYFRSEQGANIIGYVDKKRNTSIEFWFYNDIVEFYKLDNKSMK
;
A
#
# COMPACT_ATOMS: atom_id res chain seq x y z
N MET A 1 -23.49 -41.45 -16.17
CA MET A 1 -22.13 -41.25 -15.60
C MET A 1 -21.39 -40.06 -16.22
N LYS A 2 -21.17 -40.00 -17.54
CA LYS A 2 -20.38 -38.89 -18.17
C LYS A 2 -20.91 -37.48 -17.89
N ARG A 3 -22.23 -37.27 -17.84
CA ARG A 3 -22.86 -35.96 -17.58
C ARG A 3 -22.59 -35.43 -16.18
N ASN A 4 -22.59 -36.32 -15.17
CA ASN A 4 -22.32 -35.92 -13.77
C ASN A 4 -20.82 -35.58 -13.56
N ILE A 5 -19.91 -36.28 -14.25
CA ILE A 5 -18.47 -36.01 -14.21
C ILE A 5 -18.20 -34.62 -14.79
N ILE A 6 -18.83 -34.24 -15.91
CA ILE A 6 -18.67 -32.92 -16.51
C ILE A 6 -19.15 -31.81 -15.55
N ILE A 7 -20.29 -32.01 -14.89
CA ILE A 7 -20.83 -31.04 -13.92
C ILE A 7 -19.86 -30.85 -12.73
N PHE A 8 -19.34 -31.93 -12.14
CA PHE A 8 -18.41 -31.85 -11.03
C PHE A 8 -17.07 -31.20 -11.41
N THR A 9 -16.55 -31.50 -12.62
CA THR A 9 -15.33 -30.84 -13.12
C THR A 9 -15.54 -29.35 -13.37
N THR A 10 -16.67 -28.94 -13.92
CA THR A 10 -16.99 -27.52 -14.14
C THR A 10 -17.14 -26.75 -12.83
N ILE A 11 -17.82 -27.33 -11.84
CA ILE A 11 -17.95 -26.73 -10.48
C ILE A 11 -16.57 -26.60 -9.81
N GLY A 12 -15.72 -27.63 -9.94
CA GLY A 12 -14.36 -27.61 -9.41
C GLY A 12 -13.50 -26.50 -10.04
N ILE A 13 -13.59 -26.30 -11.35
CA ILE A 13 -12.87 -25.24 -12.06
C ILE A 13 -13.38 -23.85 -11.66
N ILE A 14 -14.69 -23.66 -11.54
CA ILE A 14 -15.28 -22.40 -11.07
C ILE A 14 -14.84 -22.09 -9.64
N PHE A 15 -14.82 -23.10 -8.76
CA PHE A 15 -14.35 -22.94 -7.38
C PHE A 15 -12.87 -22.56 -7.31
N LEU A 16 -12.02 -23.17 -8.17
CA LEU A 16 -10.61 -22.81 -8.30
C LEU A 16 -10.41 -21.39 -8.80
N ILE A 17 -11.17 -20.96 -9.82
CA ILE A 17 -11.11 -19.59 -10.35
C ILE A 17 -11.56 -18.58 -9.29
N LEU A 18 -12.65 -18.86 -8.57
CA LEU A 18 -13.10 -18.03 -7.47
C LEU A 18 -12.06 -17.98 -6.35
N ALA A 19 -11.49 -19.10 -5.91
CA ALA A 19 -10.44 -19.14 -4.91
C ALA A 19 -9.19 -18.35 -5.31
N PHE A 20 -8.79 -18.38 -6.58
CA PHE A 20 -7.68 -17.59 -7.12
C PHE A 20 -7.99 -16.09 -7.16
N SER A 21 -9.21 -15.71 -7.52
CA SER A 21 -9.65 -14.31 -7.57
C SER A 21 -9.81 -13.68 -6.18
N PHE A 22 -10.16 -14.47 -5.16
CA PHE A 22 -10.31 -14.02 -3.78
C PHE A 22 -8.97 -13.75 -3.06
N ASN A 23 -7.86 -14.36 -3.51
CA ASN A 23 -6.60 -14.31 -2.76
C ASN A 23 -5.98 -12.90 -2.66
N HIS A 24 -6.09 -12.03 -3.67
CA HIS A 24 -5.46 -10.71 -3.63
C HIS A 24 -6.17 -9.70 -2.72
N THR A 25 -7.49 -9.63 -2.78
CA THR A 25 -8.27 -8.69 -1.94
C THR A 25 -8.38 -9.17 -0.49
N PHE A 26 -8.43 -10.49 -0.29
CA PHE A 26 -8.51 -11.11 1.03
C PHE A 26 -7.23 -10.95 1.85
N ALA A 27 -6.06 -11.02 1.21
CA ALA A 27 -4.78 -10.96 1.91
C ALA A 27 -4.61 -9.66 2.71
N ARG A 28 -4.93 -8.51 2.10
CA ARG A 28 -4.75 -7.20 2.76
C ARG A 28 -5.75 -6.99 3.90
N SER A 29 -7.04 -7.26 3.68
CA SER A 29 -8.07 -7.16 4.71
C SER A 29 -7.79 -8.11 5.88
N TYR A 30 -7.31 -9.32 5.59
CA TYR A 30 -6.86 -10.29 6.59
C TYR A 30 -5.73 -9.70 7.44
N HIS A 31 -4.68 -9.18 6.83
CA HIS A 31 -3.56 -8.58 7.55
C HIS A 31 -3.98 -7.39 8.41
N HIS A 32 -4.82 -6.50 7.89
CA HIS A 32 -5.38 -5.39 8.67
C HIS A 32 -6.15 -5.86 9.92
N THR A 33 -6.86 -6.99 9.81
CA THR A 33 -7.67 -7.52 10.92
C THR A 33 -6.82 -8.21 11.98
N PHE A 34 -5.87 -9.05 11.56
CA PHE A 34 -5.18 -9.97 12.48
C PHE A 34 -3.79 -9.48 12.92
N THR A 35 -3.17 -8.52 12.24
CA THR A 35 -1.89 -7.95 12.66
C THR A 35 -2.08 -7.06 13.90
N LYS A 36 -1.16 -7.14 14.85
CA LYS A 36 -1.15 -6.22 16.00
C LYS A 36 -0.88 -4.80 15.51
N THR A 37 -1.56 -3.84 16.15
CA THR A 37 -1.41 -2.43 15.77
C THR A 37 0.00 -1.91 16.06
N THR A 38 0.49 -1.05 15.17
CA THR A 38 1.69 -0.23 15.30
C THR A 38 1.28 1.22 15.14
N ASP A 39 1.79 2.12 15.98
CA ASP A 39 1.49 3.54 15.86
C ASP A 39 2.18 4.12 14.61
N LEU A 40 1.37 4.53 13.63
CA LEU A 40 1.77 5.20 12.39
C LEU A 40 1.24 6.64 12.33
N SER A 41 0.79 7.20 13.46
CA SER A 41 0.10 8.49 13.53
C SER A 41 0.94 9.69 13.07
N LYS A 42 2.25 9.53 13.04
CA LYS A 42 3.20 10.57 12.61
C LYS A 42 3.74 10.34 11.20
N GLU A 43 3.42 9.21 10.57
CA GLU A 43 3.90 8.92 9.21
C GLU A 43 3.29 9.91 8.23
N ASN A 44 4.16 10.59 7.49
CA ASN A 44 3.80 11.58 6.47
C ASN A 44 4.88 11.61 5.39
N ILE A 45 4.54 12.18 4.25
CA ILE A 45 5.48 12.40 3.13
C ILE A 45 5.53 13.89 2.82
N GLY A 46 6.64 14.52 3.21
CA GLY A 46 6.81 15.97 3.00
C GLY A 46 5.78 16.84 3.73
N GLY A 47 5.24 16.38 4.84
CA GLY A 47 4.18 17.05 5.59
C GLY A 47 2.77 16.64 5.22
N LEU A 48 2.58 15.86 4.14
CA LEU A 48 1.28 15.34 3.72
C LEU A 48 0.97 14.02 4.39
N PHE A 49 -0.24 13.88 4.90
CA PHE A 49 -0.73 12.66 5.53
C PHE A 49 -1.72 11.92 4.60
N VAL A 50 -1.85 10.64 4.84
CA VAL A 50 -3.01 9.88 4.34
C VAL A 50 -4.26 10.47 5.00
N ASP A 51 -5.35 10.58 4.24
CA ASP A 51 -6.63 11.23 4.57
C ASP A 51 -6.63 12.77 4.49
N ASP A 52 -5.51 13.44 4.14
CA ASP A 52 -5.52 14.87 3.83
C ASP A 52 -6.35 15.14 2.56
N ASP A 53 -7.04 16.27 2.52
CA ASP A 53 -7.73 16.78 1.33
C ASP A 53 -6.70 17.37 0.35
N PHE A 54 -6.41 16.61 -0.72
CA PHE A 54 -5.44 16.99 -1.75
C PHE A 54 -5.78 18.33 -2.45
N TYR A 55 -7.05 18.65 -2.53
CA TYR A 55 -7.52 19.89 -3.18
C TYR A 55 -7.68 21.06 -2.20
N SER A 56 -7.26 20.91 -0.94
CA SER A 56 -7.22 22.02 0.02
C SER A 56 -6.35 23.17 -0.49
N GLU A 57 -6.66 24.40 -0.11
CA GLU A 57 -5.94 25.59 -0.56
C GLU A 57 -4.45 25.54 -0.23
N GLU A 58 -4.09 25.00 0.92
CA GLU A 58 -2.71 24.85 1.39
C GLU A 58 -1.90 23.91 0.50
N ILE A 59 -2.45 22.72 0.20
CA ILE A 59 -1.79 21.69 -0.62
C ILE A 59 -1.73 22.16 -2.09
N THR A 60 -2.84 22.69 -2.60
CA THR A 60 -2.94 23.20 -3.96
C THR A 60 -1.88 24.25 -4.23
N LYS A 61 -1.73 25.24 -3.35
CA LYS A 61 -0.74 26.31 -3.48
C LYS A 61 0.70 25.80 -3.41
N THR A 62 0.94 24.75 -2.64
CA THR A 62 2.31 24.25 -2.41
C THR A 62 2.76 23.27 -3.50
N TYR A 63 1.86 22.43 -3.99
CA TYR A 63 2.21 21.27 -4.81
C TYR A 63 1.59 21.27 -6.22
N MET A 64 0.37 21.80 -6.44
CA MET A 64 -0.34 21.59 -7.72
C MET A 64 0.25 22.30 -8.94
N GLU A 65 0.99 23.40 -8.78
CA GLU A 65 1.66 24.05 -9.93
C GLU A 65 2.68 23.15 -10.64
N LYS A 66 3.12 22.07 -9.96
CA LYS A 66 4.18 21.17 -10.43
C LYS A 66 3.74 19.71 -10.52
N THR A 67 2.45 19.45 -10.29
CA THR A 67 1.92 18.09 -10.14
C THR A 67 1.15 17.70 -11.40
N GLU A 68 1.58 16.63 -12.06
CA GLU A 68 0.89 16.07 -13.23
C GLU A 68 0.11 14.82 -12.82
N GLN A 69 -1.13 14.72 -13.30
CA GLN A 69 -1.89 13.47 -13.16
C GLN A 69 -1.25 12.41 -14.06
N SER A 70 -0.76 11.33 -13.45
CA SER A 70 -0.05 10.26 -14.16
C SER A 70 -0.99 9.20 -14.73
N ARG A 71 -2.05 8.83 -13.98
CA ARG A 71 -3.02 7.80 -14.39
C ARG A 71 -4.27 7.84 -13.52
N ASN A 72 -5.36 7.21 -14.01
CA ASN A 72 -6.55 6.84 -13.23
C ASN A 72 -6.64 5.32 -13.17
N VAL A 73 -6.79 4.75 -11.98
CA VAL A 73 -6.93 3.31 -11.78
C VAL A 73 -8.02 3.02 -10.77
N LYS A 74 -9.08 2.36 -11.20
CA LYS A 74 -10.17 1.89 -10.32
C LYS A 74 -10.79 2.99 -9.45
N GLY A 75 -10.97 4.20 -9.96
CA GLY A 75 -11.56 5.34 -9.23
C GLY A 75 -10.57 6.11 -8.37
N TYR A 76 -9.27 5.87 -8.53
CA TYR A 76 -8.22 6.67 -7.90
C TYR A 76 -7.42 7.42 -8.97
N ASP A 77 -7.24 8.72 -8.78
CA ASP A 77 -6.35 9.55 -9.57
C ASP A 77 -4.95 9.53 -8.96
N TYR A 78 -3.95 9.19 -9.78
CA TYR A 78 -2.56 9.17 -9.36
C TYR A 78 -1.83 10.40 -9.85
N PHE A 79 -1.05 10.99 -8.96
CA PHE A 79 -0.26 12.19 -9.21
C PHE A 79 1.20 11.95 -8.84
N GLU A 80 2.12 12.41 -9.67
CA GLU A 80 3.54 12.47 -9.33
C GLU A 80 3.84 13.85 -8.75
N LEU A 81 4.04 13.96 -7.43
CA LEU A 81 4.40 15.23 -6.76
C LEU A 81 5.79 15.71 -7.15
N LYS A 82 6.71 14.79 -7.24
CA LYS A 82 8.06 14.93 -7.76
C LYS A 82 8.59 13.54 -8.11
N LYS A 83 9.70 13.48 -8.84
CA LYS A 83 10.33 12.21 -9.22
C LYS A 83 10.51 11.30 -8.01
N GLY A 84 9.89 10.12 -8.07
CA GLY A 84 9.96 9.10 -7.04
C GLY A 84 9.01 9.27 -5.86
N ILE A 85 8.08 10.23 -5.90
CA ILE A 85 6.95 10.37 -4.98
C ILE A 85 5.66 10.42 -5.77
N GLU A 86 4.90 9.34 -5.74
CA GLU A 86 3.56 9.25 -6.32
C GLU A 86 2.53 9.17 -5.19
N LEU A 87 1.38 9.82 -5.37
CA LEU A 87 0.24 9.65 -4.48
C LEU A 87 -1.02 9.27 -5.27
N ALA A 88 -1.99 8.68 -4.57
CA ALA A 88 -3.32 8.39 -5.11
C ALA A 88 -4.37 9.15 -4.30
N VAL A 89 -5.34 9.72 -5.03
CA VAL A 89 -6.48 10.47 -4.49
C VAL A 89 -7.76 9.75 -4.88
N ASN A 90 -8.72 9.66 -3.97
CA ASN A 90 -10.03 9.08 -4.23
C ASN A 90 -10.99 10.12 -4.84
N GLU A 91 -12.22 9.69 -5.16
CA GLU A 91 -13.26 10.55 -5.75
C GLU A 91 -13.68 11.70 -4.83
N THR A 92 -13.42 11.62 -3.52
CA THR A 92 -13.73 12.70 -2.57
C THR A 92 -12.59 13.69 -2.37
N GLY A 93 -11.45 13.49 -3.04
CA GLY A 93 -10.28 14.36 -2.93
C GLY A 93 -9.28 13.96 -1.84
N GLU A 94 -9.53 12.86 -1.11
CA GLU A 94 -8.65 12.44 -0.02
C GLU A 94 -7.44 11.66 -0.55
N ILE A 95 -6.26 11.94 0.00
CA ILE A 95 -5.04 11.19 -0.27
C ILE A 95 -5.17 9.80 0.35
N THR A 96 -5.14 8.76 -0.48
CA THR A 96 -5.34 7.37 -0.04
C THR A 96 -4.07 6.53 -0.05
N ARG A 97 -3.05 6.98 -0.78
CA ARG A 97 -1.78 6.24 -0.91
C ARG A 97 -0.62 7.18 -1.22
N PHE A 98 0.54 6.84 -0.69
CA PHE A 98 1.84 7.28 -1.19
C PHE A 98 2.64 6.07 -1.66
N ILE A 99 3.39 6.22 -2.76
CA ILE A 99 4.38 5.26 -3.25
C ILE A 99 5.71 6.01 -3.35
N ILE A 100 6.72 5.53 -2.62
CA ILE A 100 8.01 6.20 -2.50
C ILE A 100 9.09 5.32 -3.10
N THR A 101 9.73 5.82 -4.13
CA THR A 101 10.90 5.23 -4.82
C THR A 101 12.12 6.15 -4.78
N ASP A 102 12.01 7.36 -4.19
CA ASP A 102 13.13 8.30 -4.01
C ASP A 102 13.95 7.92 -2.78
N SER A 103 15.23 7.62 -2.95
CA SER A 103 16.16 7.23 -1.89
C SER A 103 16.49 8.37 -0.90
N ASN A 104 16.12 9.61 -1.21
CA ASN A 104 16.33 10.75 -0.32
C ASN A 104 15.15 10.99 0.63
N ILE A 105 14.08 10.20 0.50
CA ILE A 105 12.90 10.32 1.37
C ILE A 105 12.94 9.21 2.41
N GLU A 106 12.89 9.63 3.66
CA GLU A 106 12.85 8.75 4.82
C GLU A 106 11.45 8.75 5.44
N THR A 107 11.06 7.61 5.99
CA THR A 107 9.91 7.56 6.90
C THR A 107 10.22 8.34 8.18
N ILE A 108 9.21 8.65 8.98
CA ILE A 108 9.41 9.30 10.30
C ILE A 108 10.36 8.49 11.23
N LYS A 109 10.46 7.18 10.99
CA LYS A 109 11.37 6.31 11.76
C LYS A 109 12.74 6.13 11.11
N GLY A 110 13.06 6.93 10.07
CA GLY A 110 14.37 6.97 9.43
C GLY A 110 14.64 5.83 8.45
N ILE A 111 13.61 5.13 7.96
CA ILE A 111 13.77 4.09 6.95
C ILE A 111 13.63 4.67 5.56
N LYS A 112 14.54 4.31 4.67
CA LYS A 112 14.59 4.74 3.27
C LYS A 112 14.87 3.58 2.30
N ILE A 113 14.86 3.90 1.04
CA ILE A 113 15.26 2.99 -0.04
C ILE A 113 16.71 2.54 0.19
N SER A 114 16.99 1.29 -0.08
CA SER A 114 18.26 0.58 0.13
C SER A 114 18.57 0.16 1.58
N ASP A 115 17.73 0.51 2.56
CA ASP A 115 17.86 -0.02 3.92
C ASP A 115 17.55 -1.53 3.95
N LYS A 116 18.16 -2.22 4.92
CA LYS A 116 17.98 -3.66 5.08
C LYS A 116 16.70 -3.98 5.85
N ARG A 117 16.21 -5.19 5.67
CA ARG A 117 15.06 -5.74 6.38
C ARG A 117 15.17 -5.61 7.91
N GLU A 118 16.36 -5.90 8.46
CA GLU A 118 16.59 -5.82 9.90
C GLU A 118 16.43 -4.39 10.43
N GLU A 119 16.80 -3.38 9.65
CA GLU A 119 16.65 -1.97 10.01
C GLU A 119 15.17 -1.58 10.08
N VAL A 120 14.36 -2.04 9.12
CA VAL A 120 12.91 -1.87 9.16
C VAL A 120 12.30 -2.50 10.41
N ILE A 121 12.65 -3.75 10.71
CA ILE A 121 12.14 -4.46 11.91
C ILE A 121 12.62 -3.77 13.19
N LYS A 122 13.85 -3.27 13.23
CA LYS A 122 14.38 -2.51 14.36
C LYS A 122 13.62 -1.20 14.59
N ALA A 123 13.29 -0.48 13.52
CA ALA A 123 12.59 0.82 13.58
C ALA A 123 11.10 0.70 13.92
N TYR A 124 10.40 -0.27 13.30
CA TYR A 124 8.95 -0.42 13.43
C TYR A 124 8.51 -1.50 14.42
N GLY A 125 9.43 -2.39 14.82
CA GLY A 125 9.19 -3.43 15.82
C GLY A 125 8.67 -4.75 15.22
N LYS A 126 8.21 -5.64 16.12
CA LYS A 126 7.86 -7.03 15.77
C LYS A 126 6.40 -7.24 15.35
N ASN A 127 5.57 -6.19 15.44
CA ASN A 127 4.13 -6.29 15.14
C ASN A 127 3.88 -6.09 13.64
N HIS A 128 4.45 -6.92 12.81
CA HIS A 128 4.32 -6.86 11.36
C HIS A 128 3.71 -8.14 10.79
N TYR A 129 3.25 -8.06 9.55
CA TYR A 129 2.92 -9.22 8.74
C TYR A 129 3.92 -9.39 7.60
N PHE A 130 3.96 -10.60 7.07
CA PHE A 130 4.70 -10.92 5.86
C PHE A 130 3.73 -11.34 4.77
N ARG A 131 4.02 -10.92 3.55
CA ARG A 131 3.40 -11.42 2.33
C ARG A 131 4.37 -11.34 1.16
N SER A 132 4.05 -12.00 0.07
CA SER A 132 4.80 -11.88 -1.18
C SER A 132 3.85 -11.50 -2.30
N GLU A 133 4.28 -10.61 -3.19
CA GLU A 133 3.52 -10.17 -4.34
C GLU A 133 4.48 -9.87 -5.49
N GLN A 134 4.17 -10.36 -6.69
CA GLN A 134 4.96 -10.12 -7.91
C GLN A 134 6.46 -10.44 -7.76
N GLY A 135 6.81 -11.43 -6.92
CA GLY A 135 8.19 -11.82 -6.66
C GLY A 135 8.91 -10.99 -5.60
N ALA A 136 8.32 -9.93 -5.10
CA ALA A 136 8.85 -9.17 -3.98
C ALA A 136 8.39 -9.74 -2.64
N ASN A 137 9.25 -9.65 -1.62
CA ASN A 137 8.90 -9.90 -0.23
C ASN A 137 8.45 -8.60 0.42
N ILE A 138 7.42 -8.66 1.25
CA ILE A 138 6.79 -7.47 1.83
C ILE A 138 6.69 -7.64 3.34
N ILE A 139 7.12 -6.61 4.07
CA ILE A 139 6.83 -6.44 5.49
C ILE A 139 5.85 -5.27 5.63
N GLY A 140 4.73 -5.50 6.32
CA GLY A 140 3.73 -4.48 6.53
C GLY A 140 3.37 -4.27 7.99
N TYR A 141 3.10 -3.03 8.34
CA TYR A 141 2.62 -2.58 9.65
C TYR A 141 1.27 -1.92 9.50
N VAL A 142 0.41 -2.05 10.52
CA VAL A 142 -0.97 -1.56 10.49
C VAL A 142 -1.26 -0.70 11.70
N ASP A 143 -1.77 0.51 11.49
CA ASP A 143 -2.41 1.32 12.52
C ASP A 143 -3.93 1.18 12.41
N LYS A 144 -4.51 0.40 13.35
CA LYS A 144 -5.96 0.15 13.36
C LYS A 144 -6.78 1.37 13.75
N LYS A 145 -6.21 2.30 14.52
CA LYS A 145 -6.93 3.52 14.94
C LYS A 145 -7.10 4.49 13.78
N ARG A 146 -6.08 4.58 12.92
CA ARG A 146 -6.06 5.47 11.77
C ARG A 146 -6.46 4.80 10.45
N ASN A 147 -6.73 3.50 10.46
CA ASN A 147 -6.98 2.71 9.26
C ASN A 147 -5.86 2.83 8.21
N THR A 148 -4.62 3.02 8.64
CA THR A 148 -3.46 3.15 7.76
C THR A 148 -2.55 1.95 7.87
N SER A 149 -1.75 1.73 6.84
CA SER A 149 -0.67 0.74 6.82
C SER A 149 0.53 1.25 6.05
N ILE A 150 1.71 0.82 6.48
CA ILE A 150 2.94 1.02 5.72
C ILE A 150 3.49 -0.34 5.30
N GLU A 151 3.84 -0.49 4.02
CA GLU A 151 4.43 -1.71 3.45
C GLU A 151 5.78 -1.39 2.85
N PHE A 152 6.80 -2.13 3.28
CA PHE A 152 8.14 -2.11 2.71
C PHE A 152 8.31 -3.28 1.77
N TRP A 153 8.64 -3.02 0.52
CA TRP A 153 8.83 -3.99 -0.54
C TRP A 153 10.31 -4.24 -0.73
N PHE A 154 10.71 -5.50 -0.62
CA PHE A 154 12.12 -5.91 -0.62
C PHE A 154 12.48 -6.68 -1.89
N TYR A 155 13.60 -6.30 -2.46
CA TYR A 155 14.32 -7.11 -3.44
C TYR A 155 15.74 -7.38 -2.91
N ASN A 156 16.19 -8.64 -2.95
CA ASN A 156 17.46 -9.04 -2.34
C ASN A 156 17.68 -8.54 -0.90
N ASP A 157 16.59 -8.54 -0.10
CA ASP A 157 16.59 -8.17 1.32
C ASP A 157 16.83 -6.69 1.63
N ILE A 158 16.78 -5.82 0.62
CA ILE A 158 16.83 -4.38 0.73
C ILE A 158 15.52 -3.75 0.29
N VAL A 159 15.16 -2.61 0.88
CA VAL A 159 13.96 -1.84 0.53
C VAL A 159 14.13 -1.27 -0.87
N GLU A 160 13.26 -1.66 -1.80
CA GLU A 160 13.18 -1.14 -3.15
C GLU A 160 12.23 0.06 -3.25
N PHE A 161 11.11 -0.03 -2.58
CA PHE A 161 10.15 1.05 -2.38
C PHE A 161 9.29 0.78 -1.17
N TYR A 162 8.57 1.80 -0.71
CA TYR A 162 7.55 1.62 0.33
C TYR A 162 6.25 2.34 -0.01
N LYS A 163 5.16 1.87 0.57
CA LYS A 163 3.82 2.44 0.41
C LYS A 163 3.25 2.79 1.76
N LEU A 164 2.64 3.95 1.87
CA LEU A 164 1.80 4.35 2.99
C LEU A 164 0.36 4.43 2.49
N ASP A 165 -0.54 3.62 3.04
CA ASP A 165 -1.87 3.41 2.48
C ASP A 165 -2.98 3.62 3.50
N ASN A 166 -4.10 4.18 3.06
CA ASN A 166 -5.39 4.05 3.74
C ASN A 166 -5.95 2.64 3.54
N LYS A 167 -6.70 2.13 4.53
CA LYS A 167 -7.39 0.83 4.46
C LYS A 167 -8.38 0.71 3.29
N SER A 168 -8.99 1.83 2.86
CA SER A 168 -9.92 1.86 1.72
C SER A 168 -9.24 1.52 0.39
N MET A 169 -7.94 1.70 0.29
CA MET A 169 -7.15 1.43 -0.90
C MET A 169 -7.13 -0.07 -1.22
N LYS A 170 -7.63 -0.44 -2.40
CA LYS A 170 -7.79 -1.84 -2.88
C LYS A 170 -6.75 -2.21 -3.90
#